data_bf638493c068e11a921d31642fac5c5a
#
_entry.id   bf638493c068e11a921d31642fac5c5a
#
_cell.length_a   1.000
_cell.length_b   1.000
_cell.length_c   1.000
_cell.angle_alpha   90.00
_cell.angle_beta   90.00
_cell.angle_gamma   90.00
#
_symmetry.space_group_name_H-M   'P 1'
#
loop_
_entity.id
_entity.type
_entity.pdbx_description
1 polymer ?
#
loop_
_entity_poly.entity_id
_entity_poly.type
_entity_poly.pdbx_seq_one_letter_code
_entity_poly.pdbx_strand_id
1 'polypeptide(L)'
;FNESFATAVERIATPLWLQTHASEATLQRWQQAQTRRALWQHLTRQTRARLHSIYERNAAQPLDEKALAAIKKEVFSDFQAQYAQLRAQWVAADEPLLTSDTLRQQYLERLAQTDDWVARANNASFGALAAYDDWVAAMAHWWTQLQNGQPASPEGWKRFYAQMRELASMQPEQRTQQLCAHQPEQLAPPAACQASTARP
;
A
#
# COMPACT_ATOMS: atom_id res chain seq x y z
N PHE A 1 4.31 -12.40 -1.02
CA PHE A 1 5.31 -12.08 -2.06
C PHE A 1 4.69 -11.97 -3.45
N ASN A 2 3.97 -12.96 -3.93
CA ASN A 2 3.42 -12.98 -5.30
C ASN A 2 2.45 -11.81 -5.57
N GLU A 3 1.58 -11.49 -4.63
CA GLU A 3 0.65 -10.37 -4.74
C GLU A 3 1.40 -9.02 -4.80
N SER A 4 2.37 -8.84 -3.90
CA SER A 4 3.22 -7.64 -3.92
C SER A 4 4.02 -7.51 -5.21
N PHE A 5 4.50 -8.64 -5.76
CA PHE A 5 5.23 -8.64 -7.03
C PHE A 5 4.33 -8.22 -8.19
N ALA A 6 3.13 -8.80 -8.32
CA ALA A 6 2.17 -8.40 -9.36
C ALA A 6 1.83 -6.91 -9.26
N THR A 7 1.57 -6.42 -8.04
CA THR A 7 1.31 -5.00 -7.78
C THR A 7 2.53 -4.11 -8.11
N ALA A 8 3.75 -4.55 -7.81
CA ALA A 8 4.97 -3.82 -8.14
C ALA A 8 5.16 -3.69 -9.65
N VAL A 9 4.97 -4.79 -10.40
CA VAL A 9 5.04 -4.78 -11.88
C VAL A 9 4.02 -3.80 -12.45
N GLU A 10 2.76 -3.86 -11.99
CA GLU A 10 1.73 -2.89 -12.42
C GLU A 10 2.16 -1.44 -12.17
N ARG A 11 2.64 -1.14 -10.97
CA ARG A 11 3.04 0.23 -10.59
C ARG A 11 4.25 0.74 -11.34
N ILE A 12 5.17 -0.13 -11.73
CA ILE A 12 6.34 0.23 -12.52
C ILE A 12 5.97 0.38 -14.00
N ALA A 13 5.21 -0.56 -14.56
CA ALA A 13 4.93 -0.61 -16.00
C ALA A 13 3.87 0.41 -16.42
N THR A 14 2.83 0.66 -15.60
CA THR A 14 1.73 1.55 -15.97
C THR A 14 2.18 2.97 -16.31
N PRO A 15 2.99 3.69 -15.50
CA PRO A 15 3.43 5.03 -15.85
C PRO A 15 4.29 5.05 -17.13
N LEU A 16 5.13 4.04 -17.35
CA LEU A 16 5.95 3.92 -18.55
C LEU A 16 5.08 3.79 -19.81
N TRP A 17 4.04 2.96 -19.73
CA TRP A 17 3.09 2.80 -20.82
C TRP A 17 2.26 4.05 -21.08
N LEU A 18 1.76 4.70 -20.03
CA LEU A 18 0.95 5.91 -20.13
C LEU A 18 1.74 7.08 -20.75
N GLN A 19 3.02 7.23 -20.42
CA GLN A 19 3.88 8.28 -21.00
C GLN A 19 3.97 8.21 -22.52
N THR A 20 3.87 7.01 -23.10
CA THR A 20 4.02 6.81 -24.55
C THR A 20 2.69 6.65 -25.29
N HIS A 21 1.60 6.30 -24.60
CA HIS A 21 0.35 5.90 -25.26
C HIS A 21 -0.87 6.70 -24.82
N ALA A 22 -0.79 7.46 -23.71
CA ALA A 22 -1.94 8.15 -23.17
C ALA A 22 -1.97 9.64 -23.54
N SER A 23 -3.16 10.24 -23.56
CA SER A 23 -3.30 11.69 -23.60
C SER A 23 -2.85 12.31 -22.27
N GLU A 24 -2.44 13.58 -22.30
CA GLU A 24 -2.06 14.32 -21.11
C GLU A 24 -3.17 14.31 -20.05
N ALA A 25 -4.43 14.46 -20.44
CA ALA A 25 -5.57 14.39 -19.54
C ALA A 25 -5.71 13.00 -18.85
N THR A 26 -5.35 11.92 -19.54
CA THR A 26 -5.33 10.57 -18.97
C THR A 26 -4.19 10.41 -17.99
N LEU A 27 -3.02 10.92 -18.32
CA LEU A 27 -1.85 10.90 -17.43
C LEU A 27 -2.10 11.70 -16.14
N GLN A 28 -2.69 12.89 -16.25
CA GLN A 28 -3.06 13.71 -15.09
C GLN A 28 -4.05 13.00 -14.17
N ARG A 29 -5.11 12.39 -14.73
CA ARG A 29 -6.08 11.60 -13.95
C ARG A 29 -5.42 10.41 -13.24
N TRP A 30 -4.50 9.73 -13.92
CA TRP A 30 -3.73 8.65 -13.31
C TRP A 30 -2.86 9.15 -12.15
N GLN A 31 -2.15 10.27 -12.31
CA GLN A 31 -1.34 10.88 -11.25
C GLN A 31 -2.18 11.26 -10.03
N GLN A 32 -3.36 11.85 -10.24
CA GLN A 32 -4.30 12.14 -9.16
C GLN A 32 -4.74 10.86 -8.42
N ALA A 33 -5.04 9.80 -9.17
CA ALA A 33 -5.39 8.50 -8.57
C ALA A 33 -4.22 7.91 -7.77
N GLN A 34 -2.96 8.07 -8.21
CA GLN A 34 -1.78 7.64 -7.47
C GLN A 34 -1.60 8.44 -6.17
N THR A 35 -1.83 9.75 -6.18
CA THR A 35 -1.80 10.59 -4.98
C THR A 35 -2.83 10.11 -3.95
N ARG A 36 -4.06 9.83 -4.38
CA ARG A 36 -5.10 9.28 -3.49
C ARG A 36 -4.73 7.90 -2.95
N ARG A 37 -4.20 7.03 -3.81
CA ARG A 37 -3.71 5.72 -3.39
C ARG A 37 -2.61 5.83 -2.34
N ALA A 38 -1.67 6.76 -2.49
CA ALA A 38 -0.60 7.00 -1.52
C ALA A 38 -1.15 7.46 -0.15
N LEU A 39 -2.12 8.37 -0.13
CA LEU A 39 -2.79 8.81 1.10
C LEU A 39 -3.55 7.66 1.79
N TRP A 40 -4.30 6.87 1.02
CA TRP A 40 -4.98 5.68 1.51
C TRP A 40 -3.99 4.66 2.12
N GLN A 41 -2.90 4.37 1.41
CA GLN A 41 -1.87 3.45 1.89
C GLN A 41 -1.16 3.96 3.14
N HIS A 42 -0.92 5.27 3.22
CA HIS A 42 -0.35 5.88 4.42
C HIS A 42 -1.28 5.65 5.62
N LEU A 43 -2.56 5.98 5.49
CA LEU A 43 -3.57 5.79 6.54
C LEU A 43 -3.68 4.31 6.98
N THR A 44 -3.77 3.39 6.04
CA THR A 44 -3.93 1.96 6.34
C THR A 44 -2.67 1.36 6.98
N ARG A 45 -1.47 1.77 6.54
CA ARG A 45 -0.19 1.35 7.15
C ARG A 45 -0.03 1.88 8.57
N GLN A 46 -0.36 3.16 8.81
CA GLN A 46 -0.32 3.72 10.17
C GLN A 46 -1.27 2.99 11.11
N THR A 47 -2.50 2.73 10.67
CA THR A 47 -3.48 1.99 11.46
C THR A 47 -2.99 0.58 11.78
N ARG A 48 -2.42 -0.13 10.78
CA ARG A 48 -1.84 -1.46 10.97
C ARG A 48 -0.67 -1.45 11.95
N ALA A 49 0.22 -0.48 11.85
CA ALA A 49 1.35 -0.34 12.77
C ALA A 49 0.89 -0.11 14.22
N ARG A 50 -0.14 0.71 14.42
CA ARG A 50 -0.75 0.92 15.75
C ARG A 50 -1.36 -0.37 16.29
N LEU A 51 -2.13 -1.10 15.49
CA LEU A 51 -2.70 -2.39 15.88
C LEU A 51 -1.60 -3.40 16.24
N HIS A 52 -0.55 -3.51 15.43
CA HIS A 52 0.59 -4.39 15.68
C HIS A 52 1.26 -4.07 17.02
N SER A 53 1.57 -2.81 17.27
CA SER A 53 2.16 -2.35 18.54
C SER A 53 1.27 -2.65 19.77
N ILE A 54 -0.06 -2.59 19.61
CA ILE A 54 -1.00 -2.98 20.69
C ILE A 54 -0.88 -4.47 20.99
N TYR A 55 -0.82 -5.32 19.96
CA TYR A 55 -0.71 -6.75 20.15
C TYR A 55 0.64 -7.18 20.73
N GLU A 56 1.74 -6.56 20.28
CA GLU A 56 3.08 -6.82 20.85
C GLU A 56 3.12 -6.45 22.34
N ARG A 57 2.62 -5.27 22.70
CA ARG A 57 2.53 -4.86 24.12
C ARG A 57 1.64 -5.78 24.93
N ASN A 58 0.50 -6.19 24.37
CA ASN A 58 -0.41 -7.11 25.04
C ASN A 58 0.20 -8.51 25.22
N ALA A 59 1.05 -8.96 24.29
CA ALA A 59 1.79 -10.22 24.42
C ALA A 59 2.83 -10.15 25.55
N ALA A 60 3.50 -9.00 25.73
CA ALA A 60 4.48 -8.78 26.78
C ALA A 60 3.82 -8.54 28.15
N GLN A 61 2.71 -7.83 28.18
CA GLN A 61 1.95 -7.50 29.39
C GLN A 61 0.44 -7.61 29.10
N PRO A 62 -0.15 -8.78 29.35
CA PRO A 62 -1.54 -9.05 29.01
C PRO A 62 -2.52 -8.11 29.71
N LEU A 63 -3.40 -7.52 28.94
CA LEU A 63 -4.57 -6.77 29.41
C LEU A 63 -5.78 -7.71 29.50
N ASP A 64 -6.77 -7.32 30.31
CA ASP A 64 -8.07 -7.99 30.23
C ASP A 64 -8.72 -7.73 28.85
N GLU A 65 -9.62 -8.62 28.46
CA GLU A 65 -10.27 -8.60 27.15
C GLU A 65 -11.01 -7.29 26.89
N LYS A 66 -11.62 -6.71 27.90
CA LYS A 66 -12.41 -5.49 27.83
C LYS A 66 -11.53 -4.26 27.57
N ALA A 67 -10.38 -4.17 28.26
CA ALA A 67 -9.40 -3.11 28.06
C ALA A 67 -8.77 -3.22 26.66
N LEU A 68 -8.39 -4.41 26.22
CA LEU A 68 -7.86 -4.61 24.86
C LEU A 68 -8.89 -4.23 23.77
N ALA A 69 -10.15 -4.62 23.94
CA ALA A 69 -11.24 -4.28 23.04
C ALA A 69 -11.47 -2.76 22.97
N ALA A 70 -11.40 -2.05 24.09
CA ALA A 70 -11.56 -0.60 24.14
C ALA A 70 -10.44 0.11 23.37
N ILE A 71 -9.17 -0.25 23.56
CA ILE A 71 -8.03 0.32 22.84
C ILE A 71 -8.13 0.07 21.33
N LYS A 72 -8.52 -1.13 20.92
CA LYS A 72 -8.73 -1.45 19.51
C LYS A 72 -9.86 -0.63 18.90
N LYS A 73 -10.97 -0.45 19.62
CA LYS A 73 -12.10 0.36 19.18
C LYS A 73 -11.67 1.81 18.91
N GLU A 74 -10.82 2.38 19.76
CA GLU A 74 -10.27 3.72 19.56
C GLU A 74 -9.45 3.81 18.28
N VAL A 75 -8.57 2.83 17.99
CA VAL A 75 -7.80 2.80 16.75
C VAL A 75 -8.69 2.76 15.52
N PHE A 76 -9.74 1.94 15.52
CA PHE A 76 -10.68 1.88 14.40
C PHE A 76 -11.52 3.15 14.27
N SER A 77 -11.92 3.77 15.37
CA SER A 77 -12.61 5.06 15.34
C SER A 77 -11.75 6.17 14.72
N ASP A 78 -10.46 6.25 15.12
CA ASP A 78 -9.50 7.18 14.53
C ASP A 78 -9.29 6.93 13.03
N PHE A 79 -9.18 5.67 12.62
CA PHE A 79 -9.07 5.28 11.21
C PHE A 79 -10.28 5.78 10.40
N GLN A 80 -11.49 5.54 10.90
CA GLN A 80 -12.72 5.98 10.25
C GLN A 80 -12.81 7.51 10.16
N ALA A 81 -12.41 8.23 11.22
CA ALA A 81 -12.40 9.69 11.23
C ALA A 81 -11.40 10.26 10.21
N GLN A 82 -10.18 9.71 10.12
CA GLN A 82 -9.18 10.14 9.14
C GLN A 82 -9.61 9.81 7.71
N TYR A 83 -10.23 8.64 7.49
CA TYR A 83 -10.81 8.31 6.18
C TYR A 83 -11.91 9.31 5.78
N ALA A 84 -12.79 9.68 6.69
CA ALA A 84 -13.84 10.65 6.41
C ALA A 84 -13.27 12.00 5.94
N GLN A 85 -12.14 12.45 6.50
CA GLN A 85 -11.43 13.66 6.05
C GLN A 85 -10.87 13.49 4.63
N LEU A 86 -10.20 12.37 4.33
CA LEU A 86 -9.70 12.08 2.98
C LEU A 86 -10.84 11.99 1.97
N ARG A 87 -11.92 11.32 2.32
CA ARG A 87 -13.11 11.20 1.48
C ARG A 87 -13.71 12.56 1.14
N ALA A 88 -13.84 13.45 2.12
CA ALA A 88 -14.35 14.80 1.91
C ALA A 88 -13.46 15.59 0.94
N GLN A 89 -12.13 15.51 1.08
CA GLN A 89 -11.19 16.12 0.16
C GLN A 89 -11.31 15.58 -1.26
N TRP A 90 -11.48 14.25 -1.43
CA TRP A 90 -11.64 13.63 -2.74
C TRP A 90 -12.94 14.05 -3.41
N VAL A 91 -14.05 14.08 -2.67
CA VAL A 91 -15.34 14.55 -3.18
C VAL A 91 -15.26 16.00 -3.64
N ALA A 92 -14.69 16.89 -2.80
CA ALA A 92 -14.54 18.30 -3.15
C ALA A 92 -13.67 18.51 -4.40
N ALA A 93 -12.59 17.72 -4.54
CA ALA A 93 -11.70 17.81 -5.71
C ALA A 93 -12.35 17.30 -7.00
N ASP A 94 -13.25 16.32 -6.91
CA ASP A 94 -13.90 15.71 -8.08
C ASP A 94 -15.22 16.40 -8.47
N GLU A 95 -15.84 17.13 -7.57
CA GLU A 95 -17.15 17.80 -7.81
C GLU A 95 -17.19 18.59 -9.12
N PRO A 96 -16.17 19.38 -9.50
CA PRO A 96 -16.17 20.10 -10.79
C PRO A 96 -16.14 19.18 -12.02
N LEU A 97 -15.73 17.91 -11.86
CA LEU A 97 -15.64 16.94 -12.94
C LEU A 97 -16.93 16.13 -13.12
N LEU A 98 -17.86 16.19 -12.15
CA LEU A 98 -19.11 15.44 -12.13
C LEU A 98 -20.21 16.23 -12.86
N THR A 99 -20.05 16.37 -14.17
CA THR A 99 -20.89 17.25 -15.04
C THR A 99 -22.27 16.69 -15.34
N SER A 100 -22.60 15.46 -14.93
CA SER A 100 -23.92 14.86 -15.10
C SER A 100 -24.34 14.06 -13.88
N ASP A 101 -25.64 13.89 -13.68
CA ASP A 101 -26.20 13.07 -12.59
C ASP A 101 -25.73 11.62 -12.67
N THR A 102 -25.61 11.07 -13.87
CA THR A 102 -25.12 9.71 -14.10
C THR A 102 -23.67 9.55 -13.61
N LEU A 103 -22.77 10.49 -13.96
CA LEU A 103 -21.38 10.47 -13.50
C LEU A 103 -21.30 10.61 -11.99
N ARG A 104 -22.11 11.50 -11.42
CA ARG A 104 -22.20 11.70 -9.96
C ARG A 104 -22.66 10.44 -9.26
N GLN A 105 -23.71 9.79 -9.75
CA GLN A 105 -24.21 8.53 -9.17
C GLN A 105 -23.16 7.43 -9.23
N GLN A 106 -22.52 7.19 -10.37
CA GLN A 106 -21.46 6.19 -10.52
C GLN A 106 -20.25 6.48 -9.61
N TYR A 107 -19.92 7.74 -9.41
CA TYR A 107 -18.86 8.14 -8.49
C TYR A 107 -19.23 7.82 -7.03
N LEU A 108 -20.43 8.15 -6.60
CA LEU A 108 -20.92 7.86 -5.25
C LEU A 108 -21.04 6.36 -4.99
N GLU A 109 -21.46 5.56 -5.96
CA GLU A 109 -21.52 4.10 -5.86
C GLU A 109 -20.13 3.49 -5.66
N ARG A 110 -19.09 4.00 -6.34
CA ARG A 110 -17.71 3.58 -6.13
C ARG A 110 -17.19 3.95 -4.74
N LEU A 111 -17.50 5.15 -4.26
CA LEU A 111 -17.15 5.56 -2.91
C LEU A 111 -17.84 4.70 -1.85
N ALA A 112 -19.12 4.37 -2.06
CA ALA A 112 -19.89 3.55 -1.13
C ALA A 112 -19.26 2.17 -0.89
N GLN A 113 -18.59 1.57 -1.89
CA GLN A 113 -17.85 0.31 -1.70
C GLN A 113 -16.68 0.48 -0.72
N THR A 114 -15.95 1.59 -0.82
CA THR A 114 -14.86 1.90 0.11
C THR A 114 -15.39 2.28 1.49
N ASP A 115 -16.48 3.06 1.55
CA ASP A 115 -17.16 3.44 2.79
C ASP A 115 -17.58 2.18 3.58
N ASP A 116 -18.15 1.22 2.89
CA ASP A 116 -18.62 -0.05 3.44
C ASP A 116 -17.46 -0.93 3.95
N TRP A 117 -16.34 -0.97 3.19
CA TRP A 117 -15.13 -1.64 3.65
C TRP A 117 -14.58 -0.97 4.93
N VAL A 118 -14.50 0.36 4.96
CA VAL A 118 -14.01 1.13 6.13
C VAL A 118 -14.89 0.90 7.35
N ALA A 119 -16.22 0.91 7.18
CA ALA A 119 -17.16 0.69 8.26
C ALA A 119 -17.02 -0.72 8.90
N ARG A 120 -16.67 -1.73 8.09
CA ARG A 120 -16.53 -3.14 8.51
C ARG A 120 -15.08 -3.58 8.73
N ALA A 121 -14.11 -2.68 8.54
CA ALA A 121 -12.70 -3.02 8.66
C ALA A 121 -12.37 -3.59 10.05
N ASN A 122 -11.57 -4.62 10.05
CA ASN A 122 -11.07 -5.32 11.24
C ASN A 122 -9.61 -5.73 11.04
N ASN A 123 -9.00 -6.40 12.01
CA ASN A 123 -7.60 -6.80 11.92
C ASN A 123 -7.27 -7.61 10.66
N ALA A 124 -8.17 -8.53 10.26
CA ALA A 124 -7.96 -9.35 9.07
C ALA A 124 -7.96 -8.50 7.79
N SER A 125 -8.79 -7.44 7.74
CA SER A 125 -8.81 -6.48 6.63
C SER A 125 -7.45 -5.81 6.42
N PHE A 126 -6.79 -5.40 7.50
CA PHE A 126 -5.46 -4.79 7.44
C PHE A 126 -4.35 -5.82 7.15
N GLY A 127 -4.50 -7.06 7.62
CA GLY A 127 -3.60 -8.16 7.28
C GLY A 127 -3.64 -8.49 5.78
N ALA A 128 -4.83 -8.50 5.17
CA ALA A 128 -4.99 -8.72 3.74
C ALA A 128 -4.31 -7.63 2.91
N LEU A 129 -4.43 -6.35 3.28
CA LEU A 129 -3.74 -5.24 2.60
C LEU A 129 -2.21 -5.40 2.65
N ALA A 130 -1.65 -5.94 3.73
CA ALA A 130 -0.23 -6.20 3.85
C ALA A 130 0.32 -7.09 2.74
N ALA A 131 -0.42 -8.15 2.39
CA ALA A 131 0.00 -9.09 1.35
C ALA A 131 0.24 -8.42 -0.02
N TYR A 132 -0.52 -7.35 -0.30
CA TYR A 132 -0.41 -6.60 -1.56
C TYR A 132 0.60 -5.46 -1.50
N ASP A 133 0.79 -4.83 -0.35
CA ASP A 133 1.52 -3.55 -0.25
C ASP A 133 2.93 -3.64 0.34
N ASP A 134 3.23 -4.64 1.17
CA ASP A 134 4.43 -4.62 2.01
C ASP A 134 5.74 -4.59 1.22
N TRP A 135 5.83 -5.32 0.11
CA TRP A 135 7.07 -5.44 -0.65
C TRP A 135 7.12 -4.60 -1.93
N VAL A 136 6.03 -3.90 -2.24
CA VAL A 136 5.93 -3.12 -3.50
C VAL A 136 6.99 -2.03 -3.57
N ALA A 137 7.21 -1.31 -2.47
CA ALA A 137 8.20 -0.24 -2.43
C ALA A 137 9.62 -0.76 -2.59
N ALA A 138 9.96 -1.88 -1.93
CA ALA A 138 11.25 -2.54 -2.07
C ALA A 138 11.50 -3.01 -3.51
N MET A 139 10.53 -3.66 -4.12
CA MET A 139 10.65 -4.15 -5.50
C MET A 139 10.73 -3.00 -6.51
N ALA A 140 9.98 -1.91 -6.32
CA ALA A 140 10.07 -0.73 -7.16
C ALA A 140 11.42 -0.01 -7.02
N HIS A 141 11.94 0.08 -5.80
CA HIS A 141 13.27 0.63 -5.55
C HIS A 141 14.37 -0.24 -6.19
N TRP A 142 14.26 -1.56 -6.04
CA TRP A 142 15.16 -2.52 -6.70
C TRP A 142 15.15 -2.36 -8.23
N TRP A 143 13.96 -2.23 -8.83
CA TRP A 143 13.84 -1.91 -10.25
C TRP A 143 14.63 -0.64 -10.61
N THR A 144 14.46 0.45 -9.84
CA THR A 144 15.17 1.70 -10.07
C THR A 144 16.70 1.54 -10.01
N GLN A 145 17.18 0.77 -9.02
CA GLN A 145 18.61 0.46 -8.89
C GLN A 145 19.14 -0.34 -10.11
N LEU A 146 18.36 -1.33 -10.58
CA LEU A 146 18.73 -2.13 -11.77
C LEU A 146 18.80 -1.30 -13.04
N GLN A 147 17.99 -0.24 -13.15
CA GLN A 147 18.07 0.69 -14.31
C GLN A 147 19.31 1.58 -14.26
N ASN A 148 19.86 1.86 -13.09
CA ASN A 148 21.05 2.72 -12.92
C ASN A 148 20.93 4.04 -13.69
N GLY A 149 19.77 4.71 -13.61
CA GLY A 149 19.47 5.95 -14.30
C GLY A 149 19.17 5.82 -15.81
N GLN A 150 19.21 4.62 -16.37
CA GLN A 150 18.86 4.38 -17.77
C GLN A 150 17.35 4.22 -17.95
N PRO A 151 16.80 4.55 -19.13
CA PRO A 151 15.40 4.29 -19.47
C PRO A 151 15.06 2.80 -19.35
N ALA A 152 13.79 2.53 -19.10
CA ALA A 152 13.27 1.16 -19.09
C ALA A 152 13.52 0.48 -20.45
N SER A 153 14.01 -0.76 -20.41
CA SER A 153 14.32 -1.54 -21.61
C SER A 153 13.88 -3.00 -21.45
N PRO A 154 13.69 -3.74 -22.55
CA PRO A 154 13.40 -5.17 -22.48
C PRO A 154 14.44 -5.96 -21.67
N GLU A 155 15.71 -5.59 -21.77
CA GLU A 155 16.83 -6.19 -21.02
C GLU A 155 16.74 -5.86 -19.52
N GLY A 156 16.34 -4.63 -19.16
CA GLY A 156 16.06 -4.23 -17.80
C GLY A 156 14.95 -5.09 -17.18
N TRP A 157 13.85 -5.28 -17.90
CA TRP A 157 12.76 -6.16 -17.48
C TRP A 157 13.20 -7.61 -17.31
N LYS A 158 13.99 -8.15 -18.25
CA LYS A 158 14.52 -9.51 -18.14
C LYS A 158 15.36 -9.69 -16.86
N ARG A 159 16.25 -8.73 -16.56
CA ARG A 159 17.05 -8.73 -15.31
C ARG A 159 16.15 -8.67 -14.07
N PHE A 160 15.16 -7.77 -14.06
CA PHE A 160 14.24 -7.66 -12.92
C PHE A 160 13.46 -8.96 -12.68
N TYR A 161 12.89 -9.53 -13.72
CA TYR A 161 12.18 -10.82 -13.61
C TYR A 161 13.10 -11.97 -13.18
N ALA A 162 14.37 -11.98 -13.59
CA ALA A 162 15.34 -12.97 -13.15
C ALA A 162 15.60 -12.86 -11.64
N GLN A 163 15.82 -11.65 -11.14
CA GLN A 163 16.00 -11.38 -9.70
C GLN A 163 14.76 -11.76 -8.89
N MET A 164 13.57 -11.43 -9.37
CA MET A 164 12.32 -11.78 -8.68
C MET A 164 12.09 -13.30 -8.65
N ARG A 165 12.47 -14.05 -9.68
CA ARG A 165 12.44 -15.52 -9.67
C ARG A 165 13.43 -16.12 -8.69
N GLU A 166 14.63 -15.54 -8.60
CA GLU A 166 15.63 -15.95 -7.62
C GLU A 166 15.09 -15.75 -6.20
N LEU A 167 14.55 -14.57 -5.90
CA LEU A 167 13.89 -14.30 -4.61
C LEU A 167 12.74 -15.28 -4.32
N ALA A 168 11.93 -15.61 -5.32
CA ALA A 168 10.82 -16.55 -5.15
C ALA A 168 11.30 -17.96 -4.76
N SER A 169 12.50 -18.37 -5.19
CA SER A 169 13.10 -19.67 -4.87
C SER A 169 13.76 -19.73 -3.49
N MET A 170 14.03 -18.57 -2.85
CA MET A 170 14.66 -18.51 -1.53
C MET A 170 13.71 -18.95 -0.41
N GLN A 171 14.28 -19.37 0.70
CA GLN A 171 13.52 -19.56 1.94
C GLN A 171 12.88 -18.22 2.39
N PRO A 172 11.71 -18.26 3.04
CA PRO A 172 10.97 -17.04 3.40
C PRO A 172 11.79 -16.01 4.16
N GLU A 173 12.64 -16.45 5.09
CA GLU A 173 13.48 -15.58 5.93
C GLU A 173 14.55 -14.87 5.10
N GLN A 174 15.24 -15.60 4.23
CA GLN A 174 16.27 -15.06 3.33
C GLN A 174 15.65 -14.06 2.35
N ARG A 175 14.51 -14.41 1.76
CA ARG A 175 13.75 -13.52 0.87
C ARG A 175 13.34 -12.23 1.57
N THR A 176 12.83 -12.33 2.81
CA THR A 176 12.49 -11.18 3.64
C THR A 176 13.71 -10.28 3.87
N GLN A 177 14.84 -10.85 4.22
CA GLN A 177 16.08 -10.10 4.46
C GLN A 177 16.52 -9.34 3.19
N GLN A 178 16.48 -9.97 2.03
CA GLN A 178 16.81 -9.33 0.75
C GLN A 178 15.86 -8.17 0.44
N LEU A 179 14.54 -8.37 0.61
CA LEU A 179 13.56 -7.31 0.40
C LEU A 179 13.70 -6.15 1.37
N CYS A 180 14.06 -6.42 2.63
CA CYS A 180 14.34 -5.37 3.61
C CYS A 180 15.56 -4.53 3.21
N ALA A 181 16.61 -5.13 2.64
CA ALA A 181 17.78 -4.40 2.17
C ALA A 181 17.48 -3.44 0.99
N HIS A 182 16.39 -3.65 0.28
CA HIS A 182 15.93 -2.80 -0.82
C HIS A 182 14.78 -1.85 -0.43
N GLN A 183 14.42 -1.75 0.87
CA GLN A 183 13.42 -0.76 1.29
C GLN A 183 13.97 0.66 1.15
N PRO A 184 13.19 1.59 0.56
CA PRO A 184 13.57 3.00 0.53
C PRO A 184 13.67 3.56 1.95
N GLU A 185 14.75 4.28 2.25
CA GLU A 185 14.99 4.88 3.59
C GLU A 185 13.87 5.82 4.06
N GLN A 186 13.18 6.47 3.12
CA GLN A 186 12.12 7.44 3.39
C GLN A 186 10.79 6.80 3.80
N LEU A 187 10.67 5.47 3.68
CA LEU A 187 9.44 4.74 4.01
C LEU A 187 9.64 3.90 5.27
N ALA A 188 8.64 3.92 6.14
CA ALA A 188 8.62 3.00 7.27
C ALA A 188 8.68 1.55 6.77
N PRO A 189 9.65 0.74 7.25
CA PRO A 189 9.80 -0.63 6.82
C PRO A 189 8.59 -1.48 7.25
N PRO A 190 8.25 -2.54 6.49
CA PRO A 190 7.28 -3.54 6.93
C PRO A 190 7.61 -4.13 8.29
N ALA A 191 6.61 -4.58 9.03
CA ALA A 191 6.81 -5.22 10.34
C ALA A 191 7.81 -6.41 10.27
N ALA A 192 7.80 -7.14 9.16
CA ALA A 192 8.74 -8.25 8.92
C ALA A 192 10.21 -7.81 8.92
N CYS A 193 10.52 -6.58 8.51
CA CYS A 193 11.90 -6.06 8.57
C CYS A 193 12.31 -5.67 9.99
N GLN A 194 11.38 -5.21 10.80
CA GLN A 194 11.66 -4.82 12.20
C GLN A 194 11.96 -6.05 13.06
N ALA A 195 11.27 -7.16 12.84
CA ALA A 195 11.51 -8.42 13.54
C ALA A 195 12.87 -9.06 13.21
N SER A 196 13.43 -8.81 12.02
CA SER A 196 14.73 -9.35 11.59
C SER A 196 15.93 -8.67 12.26
N THR A 197 15.78 -7.41 12.70
CA THR A 197 16.86 -6.66 13.39
C THR A 197 16.92 -6.90 14.90
N ALA A 198 15.90 -7.55 15.47
CA ALA A 198 15.76 -7.79 16.91
C ALA A 198 16.25 -9.19 17.37
N ARG A 199 16.78 -10.02 16.47
CA ARG A 199 17.42 -11.30 16.86
C ARG A 199 18.92 -11.11 16.98
N PRO A 200 19.48 -11.23 18.19
CA PRO A 200 20.93 -11.24 18.42
C PRO A 200 21.60 -12.47 17.80
#